data_c01403f1fcf2e198f72d6b825823f370
#
_entry.id   c01403f1fcf2e198f72d6b825823f370
#
_cell.length_a   1.000
_cell.length_b   1.000
_cell.length_c   1.000
_cell.angle_alpha   90.00
_cell.angle_beta   90.00
_cell.angle_gamma   90.00
#
_symmetry.space_group_name_H-M   'P 1'
#
loop_
_entity.id
_entity.type
_entity.pdbx_description
1 polymer ?
#
loop_
_entity_poly.entity_id
_entity_poly.type
_entity_poly.pdbx_seq_one_letter_code
_entity_poly.pdbx_strand_id
1 'polypeptide(L)'
;MDKVVKRDSNFELLRIVSMLFIILHHLMYHGGYRPSQIFNFNSFILTLLESGGKLGVVLFVMITGYYKIKSKDSKFIKLIELELQVLFYSIGIFMVFMLFSNRGFTLKEVPKIFLPNISKAYWFFSSYFILFLFIPFLNRLVD
;
A
#
# COMPACT_ATOMS: atom_id res chain seq x y z
N MET A 1 -26.75 -20.73 7.19
CA MET A 1 -26.69 -20.30 5.78
C MET A 1 -25.89 -19.02 5.73
N ASP A 2 -24.60 -19.12 5.39
CA ASP A 2 -23.72 -17.96 5.26
C ASP A 2 -24.19 -17.15 4.06
N LYS A 3 -24.61 -15.91 4.30
CA LYS A 3 -24.89 -14.97 3.23
C LYS A 3 -23.56 -14.73 2.48
N VAL A 4 -23.42 -15.35 1.31
CA VAL A 4 -22.36 -15.01 0.36
C VAL A 4 -22.52 -13.52 0.05
N VAL A 5 -21.69 -12.70 0.64
CA VAL A 5 -21.64 -11.27 0.31
C VAL A 5 -21.22 -11.17 -1.15
N LYS A 6 -22.18 -10.85 -2.01
CA LYS A 6 -21.94 -10.68 -3.44
C LYS A 6 -20.91 -9.55 -3.59
N ARG A 7 -19.70 -9.91 -4.00
CA ARG A 7 -18.64 -8.93 -4.26
C ARG A 7 -19.08 -8.06 -5.43
N ASP A 8 -18.98 -6.76 -5.24
CA ASP A 8 -19.30 -5.81 -6.30
C ASP A 8 -18.07 -5.66 -7.22
N SER A 9 -18.19 -6.15 -8.44
CA SER A 9 -17.12 -6.17 -9.44
C SER A 9 -16.54 -4.77 -9.73
N ASN A 10 -17.38 -3.73 -9.61
CA ASN A 10 -16.93 -2.36 -9.84
C ASN A 10 -15.91 -1.91 -8.78
N PHE A 11 -16.12 -2.26 -7.52
CA PHE A 11 -15.18 -1.95 -6.45
C PHE A 11 -13.88 -2.77 -6.56
N GLU A 12 -13.96 -4.03 -7.02
CA GLU A 12 -12.77 -4.84 -7.27
C GLU A 12 -11.95 -4.24 -8.44
N LEU A 13 -12.60 -3.81 -9.52
CA LEU A 13 -11.93 -3.11 -10.62
C LEU A 13 -11.28 -1.82 -10.13
N LEU A 14 -12.00 -1.03 -9.32
CA LEU A 14 -11.48 0.23 -8.78
C LEU A 14 -10.24 -0.01 -7.87
N ARG A 15 -10.21 -1.10 -7.10
CA ARG A 15 -9.03 -1.52 -6.32
C ARG A 15 -7.84 -1.83 -7.22
N ILE A 16 -8.06 -2.59 -8.29
CA ILE A 16 -6.99 -2.94 -9.25
C ILE A 16 -6.42 -1.66 -9.87
N VAL A 17 -7.27 -0.76 -10.34
CA VAL A 17 -6.86 0.54 -10.90
C VAL A 17 -6.08 1.37 -9.88
N SER A 18 -6.56 1.43 -8.63
CA SER A 18 -5.88 2.13 -7.55
C SER A 18 -4.47 1.57 -7.29
N MET A 19 -4.34 0.25 -7.26
CA MET A 19 -3.04 -0.42 -7.10
C MET A 19 -2.11 -0.15 -8.27
N LEU A 20 -2.62 -0.16 -9.51
CA LEU A 20 -1.83 0.18 -10.69
C LEU A 20 -1.28 1.62 -10.61
N PHE A 21 -2.08 2.58 -10.19
CA PHE A 21 -1.62 3.95 -9.98
C PHE A 21 -0.51 4.05 -8.93
N ILE A 22 -0.63 3.32 -7.83
CA ILE A 22 0.40 3.27 -6.79
C ILE A 22 1.70 2.67 -7.33
N ILE A 23 1.62 1.56 -8.06
CA ILE A 23 2.78 0.89 -8.67
C ILE A 23 3.47 1.81 -9.69
N LEU A 24 2.71 2.43 -10.58
CA LEU A 24 3.24 3.35 -11.59
C LEU A 24 3.93 4.56 -10.96
N HIS A 25 3.34 5.12 -9.91
CA HIS A 25 3.97 6.19 -9.14
C HIS A 25 5.32 5.78 -8.55
N HIS A 26 5.38 4.60 -7.92
CA HIS A 26 6.63 4.10 -7.35
C HIS A 26 7.67 3.84 -8.44
N LEU A 27 7.25 3.31 -9.59
CA LEU A 27 8.14 3.11 -10.73
C LEU A 27 8.73 4.43 -11.22
N MET A 28 7.92 5.48 -11.33
CA MET A 28 8.39 6.82 -11.73
C MET A 28 9.32 7.41 -10.68
N TYR A 29 8.92 7.40 -9.41
CA TYR A 29 9.68 8.00 -8.32
C TYR A 29 11.04 7.32 -8.11
N HIS A 30 11.09 5.99 -8.07
CA HIS A 30 12.33 5.22 -7.89
C HIS A 30 13.10 5.03 -9.18
N GLY A 31 12.44 5.12 -10.35
CA GLY A 31 13.07 5.11 -11.67
C GLY A 31 13.87 6.38 -12.01
N GLY A 32 13.89 7.35 -11.08
CA GLY A 32 14.66 8.59 -11.25
C GLY A 32 14.00 9.61 -12.18
N TYR A 33 12.70 9.45 -12.47
CA TYR A 33 11.98 10.45 -13.22
C TYR A 33 12.02 11.81 -12.50
N ARG A 34 12.36 12.85 -13.25
CA ARG A 34 12.31 14.25 -12.82
C ARG A 34 11.38 15.01 -13.75
N PRO A 35 10.35 15.70 -13.23
CA PRO A 35 9.48 16.52 -14.08
C PRO A 35 10.30 17.50 -14.90
N SER A 36 10.11 17.49 -16.22
CA SER A 36 10.76 18.42 -17.10
C SER A 36 10.06 19.77 -17.04
N GLN A 37 10.84 20.87 -17.05
CA GLN A 37 10.28 22.22 -17.20
C GLN A 37 9.77 22.48 -18.63
N ILE A 38 10.21 21.66 -19.58
CA ILE A 38 9.77 21.76 -20.98
C ILE A 38 8.54 20.88 -21.13
N PHE A 39 7.41 21.49 -21.48
CA PHE A 39 6.18 20.77 -21.76
C PHE A 39 6.31 19.99 -23.08
N ASN A 40 6.24 18.68 -22.98
CA ASN A 40 6.05 17.78 -24.11
C ASN A 40 5.08 16.67 -23.72
N PHE A 41 4.54 15.95 -24.71
CA PHE A 41 3.54 14.92 -24.48
C PHE A 41 4.04 13.81 -23.51
N ASN A 42 5.28 13.37 -23.67
CA ASN A 42 5.87 12.38 -22.78
C ASN A 42 5.98 12.88 -21.32
N SER A 43 6.44 14.12 -21.13
CA SER A 43 6.52 14.75 -19.82
C SER A 43 5.15 14.88 -19.17
N PHE A 44 4.13 15.22 -19.96
CA PHE A 44 2.74 15.29 -19.48
C PHE A 44 2.25 13.92 -18.97
N ILE A 45 2.41 12.85 -19.78
CA ILE A 45 2.00 11.48 -19.38
C ILE A 45 2.74 11.02 -18.13
N LEU A 46 4.07 11.21 -18.07
CA LEU A 46 4.86 10.79 -16.92
C LEU A 46 4.47 11.54 -15.64
N THR A 47 4.20 12.84 -15.73
CA THR A 47 3.71 13.64 -14.60
C THR A 47 2.32 13.19 -14.15
N LEU A 48 1.44 12.84 -15.10
CA LEU A 48 0.13 12.30 -14.81
C LEU A 48 0.24 10.96 -14.03
N LEU A 49 1.12 10.06 -14.48
CA LEU A 49 1.38 8.78 -13.81
C LEU A 49 1.98 8.97 -12.42
N GLU A 50 2.90 9.92 -12.25
CA GLU A 50 3.47 10.27 -10.96
C GLU A 50 2.41 10.79 -9.99
N SER A 51 1.54 11.68 -10.45
CA SER A 51 0.46 12.26 -9.61
C SER A 51 -0.63 11.23 -9.27
N GLY A 52 -0.83 10.24 -10.15
CA GLY A 52 -1.82 9.17 -9.98
C GLY A 52 -1.63 8.33 -8.71
N GLY A 53 -0.40 8.25 -8.19
CA GLY A 53 -0.13 7.49 -6.97
C GLY A 53 -0.88 7.99 -5.74
N LYS A 54 -0.97 9.29 -5.54
CA LYS A 54 -1.74 9.89 -4.44
C LYS A 54 -3.24 9.61 -4.60
N LEU A 55 -3.75 9.72 -5.82
CA LEU A 55 -5.13 9.37 -6.15
C LEU A 55 -5.41 7.90 -5.86
N GLY A 56 -4.52 7.00 -6.27
CA GLY A 56 -4.63 5.57 -5.99
C GLY A 56 -4.72 5.27 -4.50
N VAL A 57 -3.87 5.91 -3.68
CA VAL A 57 -3.91 5.76 -2.21
C VAL A 57 -5.26 6.21 -1.65
N VAL A 58 -5.76 7.39 -2.04
CA VAL A 58 -7.04 7.92 -1.58
C VAL A 58 -8.19 6.98 -1.96
N LEU A 59 -8.26 6.54 -3.20
CA LEU A 59 -9.28 5.60 -3.67
C LEU A 59 -9.24 4.29 -2.89
N PHE A 60 -8.06 3.73 -2.66
CA PHE A 60 -7.91 2.48 -1.90
C PHE A 60 -8.40 2.62 -0.46
N VAL A 61 -8.08 3.74 0.21
CA VAL A 61 -8.55 4.05 1.56
C VAL A 61 -10.06 4.25 1.60
N MET A 62 -10.63 4.98 0.63
CA MET A 62 -12.07 5.21 0.55
C MET A 62 -12.85 3.90 0.34
N ILE A 63 -12.39 3.02 -0.54
CA ILE A 63 -13.01 1.69 -0.73
C ILE A 63 -12.97 0.89 0.57
N THR A 64 -11.82 0.93 1.28
CA THR A 64 -11.68 0.24 2.57
C THR A 64 -12.67 0.81 3.59
N GLY A 65 -12.78 2.13 3.69
CA GLY A 65 -13.74 2.82 4.55
C GLY A 65 -15.18 2.40 4.24
N TYR A 66 -15.56 2.41 2.96
CA TYR A 66 -16.91 2.02 2.51
C TYR A 66 -17.30 0.61 2.99
N TYR A 67 -16.39 -0.38 2.85
CA TYR A 67 -16.67 -1.74 3.28
C TYR A 67 -16.55 -1.95 4.80
N LYS A 68 -15.86 -1.05 5.50
CA LYS A 68 -15.66 -1.14 6.95
C LYS A 68 -16.63 -0.31 7.75
N ILE A 69 -17.34 0.62 7.15
CA ILE A 69 -18.46 1.32 7.76
C ILE A 69 -19.51 0.27 8.16
N LYS A 70 -20.00 0.30 9.40
CA LYS A 70 -20.94 -0.68 9.96
C LYS A 70 -20.40 -2.12 10.11
N SER A 71 -19.13 -2.37 9.80
CA SER A 71 -18.52 -3.67 10.07
C SER A 71 -18.18 -3.78 11.57
N LYS A 72 -18.92 -4.62 12.29
CA LYS A 72 -18.62 -4.98 13.69
C LYS A 72 -17.37 -5.86 13.83
N ASP A 73 -16.89 -6.41 12.72
CA ASP A 73 -15.78 -7.36 12.64
C ASP A 73 -14.46 -6.67 12.25
N SER A 74 -13.92 -5.83 13.13
CA SER A 74 -12.50 -5.49 13.05
C SER A 74 -11.69 -6.62 13.69
N LYS A 75 -11.52 -7.73 12.98
CA LYS A 75 -10.73 -8.86 13.50
C LYS A 75 -9.27 -8.46 13.50
N PHE A 76 -8.73 -8.25 14.70
CA PHE A 76 -7.30 -8.01 14.93
C PHE A 76 -6.42 -9.08 14.25
N ILE A 77 -6.95 -10.30 14.11
CA ILE A 77 -6.30 -11.39 13.37
C ILE A 77 -5.94 -10.99 11.92
N LYS A 78 -6.79 -10.21 11.26
CA LYS A 78 -6.53 -9.75 9.87
C LYS A 78 -5.35 -8.76 9.79
N LEU A 79 -5.10 -8.00 10.85
CA LEU A 79 -3.91 -7.14 10.93
C LEU A 79 -2.65 -7.99 11.06
N ILE A 80 -2.71 -9.03 11.89
CA ILE A 80 -1.58 -9.96 12.08
C ILE A 80 -1.29 -10.69 10.76
N GLU A 81 -2.31 -11.19 10.07
CA GLU A 81 -2.16 -11.85 8.76
C GLU A 81 -1.49 -10.92 7.74
N LEU A 82 -1.91 -9.66 7.72
CA LEU A 82 -1.38 -8.66 6.81
C LEU A 82 0.08 -8.30 7.16
N GLU A 83 0.41 -8.19 8.46
CA GLU A 83 1.77 -7.97 8.96
C GLU A 83 2.69 -9.13 8.59
N LEU A 84 2.25 -10.36 8.81
CA LEU A 84 3.00 -11.56 8.46
C LEU A 84 3.25 -11.65 6.95
N GLN A 85 2.27 -11.25 6.14
CA GLN A 85 2.41 -11.22 4.69
C GLN A 85 3.47 -10.20 4.26
N VAL A 86 3.45 -8.99 4.79
CA VAL A 86 4.46 -7.96 4.50
C VAL A 86 5.85 -8.41 4.95
N LEU A 87 5.94 -9.00 6.14
CA LEU A 87 7.19 -9.54 6.67
C LEU A 87 7.76 -10.64 5.77
N PHE A 88 6.91 -11.58 5.32
CA PHE A 88 7.29 -12.64 4.41
C PHE A 88 7.90 -12.09 3.10
N TYR A 89 7.23 -11.12 2.48
CA TYR A 89 7.76 -10.49 1.27
C TYR A 89 9.03 -9.69 1.52
N SER A 90 9.12 -8.98 2.64
CA SER A 90 10.31 -8.21 3.02
C SER A 90 11.54 -9.12 3.18
N ILE A 91 11.38 -10.24 3.87
CA ILE A 91 12.44 -11.24 4.03
C ILE A 91 12.80 -11.89 2.68
N GLY A 92 11.79 -12.24 1.87
CA GLY A 92 12.00 -12.84 0.55
C GLY A 92 12.80 -11.92 -0.38
N ILE A 93 12.40 -10.65 -0.47
CA ILE A 93 13.12 -9.64 -1.27
C ILE A 93 14.54 -9.46 -0.75
N PHE A 94 14.72 -9.42 0.57
CA PHE A 94 16.05 -9.31 1.16
C PHE A 94 16.93 -10.51 0.82
N MET A 95 16.41 -11.74 0.90
CA MET A 95 17.16 -12.94 0.54
C MET A 95 17.58 -12.91 -0.94
N VAL A 96 16.65 -12.56 -1.85
CA VAL A 96 16.95 -12.42 -3.27
C VAL A 96 18.04 -11.37 -3.49
N PHE A 97 17.92 -10.22 -2.82
CA PHE A 97 18.92 -9.17 -2.93
C PHE A 97 20.30 -9.61 -2.44
N MET A 98 20.36 -10.36 -1.34
CA MET A 98 21.62 -10.92 -0.81
C MET A 98 22.28 -11.92 -1.76
N LEU A 99 21.49 -12.71 -2.51
CA LEU A 99 22.01 -13.68 -3.48
C LEU A 99 22.60 -13.00 -4.72
N PHE A 100 22.02 -11.88 -5.15
CA PHE A 100 22.43 -11.20 -6.39
C PHE A 100 23.30 -9.95 -6.15
N SER A 101 23.40 -9.47 -4.92
CA SER A 101 24.19 -8.29 -4.57
C SER A 101 25.54 -8.69 -3.97
N ASN A 102 26.62 -8.19 -4.54
CA ASN A 102 27.97 -8.32 -3.97
C ASN A 102 28.21 -7.35 -2.78
N ARG A 103 27.17 -6.74 -2.23
CA ARG A 103 27.27 -5.83 -1.09
C ARG A 103 27.28 -6.63 0.21
N GLY A 104 28.24 -6.32 1.09
CA GLY A 104 28.28 -6.89 2.42
C GLY A 104 27.05 -6.50 3.25
N PHE A 105 26.59 -7.43 4.09
CA PHE A 105 25.48 -7.22 5.01
C PHE A 105 25.87 -6.26 6.13
N THR A 106 25.01 -5.27 6.39
CA THR A 106 25.18 -4.33 7.51
C THR A 106 24.08 -4.58 8.54
N LEU A 107 24.45 -4.81 9.81
CA LEU A 107 23.49 -5.02 10.91
C LEU A 107 22.45 -3.91 11.06
N LYS A 108 22.72 -2.70 10.54
CA LYS A 108 21.79 -1.57 10.52
C LYS A 108 20.58 -1.79 9.57
N GLU A 109 20.63 -2.80 8.71
CA GLU A 109 19.55 -3.14 7.78
C GLU A 109 18.53 -4.09 8.40
N VAL A 110 18.93 -4.85 9.43
CA VAL A 110 18.07 -5.82 10.13
C VAL A 110 16.76 -5.20 10.63
N PRO A 111 16.75 -4.06 11.35
CA PRO A 111 15.50 -3.47 11.82
C PRO A 111 14.53 -3.10 10.70
N LYS A 112 15.05 -2.70 9.53
CA LYS A 112 14.23 -2.33 8.37
C LYS A 112 13.51 -3.54 7.74
N ILE A 113 14.09 -4.72 7.89
CA ILE A 113 13.54 -5.98 7.36
C ILE A 113 12.45 -6.50 8.28
N PHE A 114 12.73 -6.54 9.59
CA PHE A 114 11.84 -7.13 10.59
C PHE A 114 10.73 -6.17 11.07
N LEU A 115 10.94 -4.86 10.92
CA LEU A 115 9.97 -3.84 11.28
C LEU A 115 9.68 -2.93 10.08
N PRO A 116 9.05 -3.46 9.02
CA PRO A 116 8.75 -2.72 7.81
C PRO A 116 7.91 -1.47 8.09
N ASN A 117 7.06 -1.51 9.12
CA ASN A 117 6.21 -0.41 9.54
C ASN A 117 6.97 0.85 9.99
N ILE A 118 8.21 0.69 10.48
CA ILE A 118 9.04 1.81 10.94
C ILE A 118 9.85 2.41 9.79
N SER A 119 10.00 1.68 8.69
CA SER A 119 10.75 2.15 7.55
C SER A 119 9.90 3.09 6.67
N LYS A 120 10.50 4.19 6.19
CA LYS A 120 9.85 5.10 5.25
C LYS A 120 9.40 4.42 3.94
N ALA A 121 9.97 3.25 3.63
CA ALA A 121 9.62 2.49 2.44
C ALA A 121 8.19 1.95 2.48
N TYR A 122 7.64 1.69 3.65
CA TYR A 122 6.31 1.09 3.85
C TYR A 122 5.30 2.08 4.47
N TRP A 123 5.50 3.39 4.26
CA TRP A 123 4.65 4.43 4.85
C TRP A 123 3.15 4.23 4.58
N PHE A 124 2.79 3.74 3.41
CA PHE A 124 1.40 3.45 3.07
C PHE A 124 0.83 2.33 3.93
N PHE A 125 1.59 1.26 4.11
CA PHE A 125 1.20 0.13 4.96
C PHE A 125 1.02 0.58 6.42
N SER A 126 1.96 1.36 6.94
CA SER A 126 1.89 1.92 8.30
C SER A 126 0.64 2.80 8.49
N SER A 127 0.35 3.64 7.52
CA SER A 127 -0.86 4.50 7.55
C SER A 127 -2.15 3.66 7.49
N TYR A 128 -2.16 2.62 6.67
CA TYR A 128 -3.29 1.69 6.57
C TYR A 128 -3.49 0.89 7.86
N PHE A 129 -2.42 0.45 8.48
CA PHE A 129 -2.43 -0.24 9.77
C PHE A 129 -3.03 0.65 10.87
N ILE A 130 -2.58 1.90 10.97
CA ILE A 130 -3.12 2.89 11.90
C ILE A 130 -4.61 3.14 11.63
N LEU A 131 -4.99 3.37 10.37
CA LEU A 131 -6.39 3.55 9.99
C LEU A 131 -7.24 2.37 10.47
N PHE A 132 -6.78 1.14 10.25
CA PHE A 132 -7.50 -0.06 10.64
C PHE A 132 -7.73 -0.15 12.16
N LEU A 133 -6.75 0.27 12.98
CA LEU A 133 -6.91 0.37 14.43
C LEU A 133 -7.95 1.41 14.84
N PHE A 134 -8.08 2.49 14.07
CA PHE A 134 -9.04 3.56 14.36
C PHE A 134 -10.47 3.27 13.86
N ILE A 135 -10.67 2.30 12.97
CA ILE A 135 -12.00 1.95 12.44
C ILE A 135 -13.07 1.77 13.53
N PRO A 136 -12.85 1.03 14.65
CA PRO A 136 -13.87 0.88 15.68
C PRO A 136 -14.29 2.21 16.33
N PHE A 137 -13.33 3.13 16.49
CA PHE A 137 -13.60 4.45 17.05
C PHE A 137 -14.35 5.32 16.06
N LEU A 138 -13.95 5.30 14.77
CA LEU A 138 -14.61 6.04 13.70
C LEU A 138 -16.07 5.58 13.52
N ASN A 139 -16.31 4.28 13.56
CA ASN A 139 -17.68 3.75 13.45
C ASN A 139 -18.56 4.20 14.61
N ARG A 140 -18.02 4.35 15.83
CA ARG A 140 -18.80 4.89 16.97
C ARG A 140 -19.14 6.37 16.84
N LEU A 141 -18.40 7.12 16.04
CA LEU A 141 -18.68 8.54 15.79
C LEU A 141 -19.74 8.74 14.70
N VAL A 142 -19.97 7.72 13.87
CA VAL A 142 -20.93 7.76 12.76
C VAL A 142 -22.28 7.15 13.14
N ASP A 143 -22.32 6.29 14.16
CA ASP A 143 -23.56 5.73 14.76
C ASP A 143 -24.23 6.76 15.68
#